data_f1ed8525aa731a5078cdb1464b2affa3
#
_entry.id   f1ed8525aa731a5078cdb1464b2affa3
#
_cell.length_a   1.000
_cell.length_b   1.000
_cell.length_c   1.000
_cell.angle_alpha   90.00
_cell.angle_beta   90.00
_cell.angle_gamma   90.00
#
_symmetry.space_group_name_H-M   'P 1'
#
loop_
_entity.id
_entity.type
_entity.pdbx_description
1 polymer ?
#
loop_
_entity_poly.entity_id
_entity_poly.type
_entity_poly.pdbx_seq_one_letter_code
_entity_poly.pdbx_strand_id
1 'polypeptide(L)'
;MVRTLGKIAYLHNHTVYSIKDSIVAPYQYAKVAKESNEDDSKDDIVGIALTDHGNIYSLVKFYSEVSTYTNAIIGCEIYHCEEREEGNRDSFHMVLLAKNNDGLENLYNIASDAGTHKIKRKSKSAKTEGKSQTEDSVLEKYGNGIIALSGCIGGLIPKLILNGEYQKAKEKAIYYNSIFDSFYLEVQPHIIPQQLLVNNDLVQISKETGIELVITTDTHYLKKEDKIYHNILKKMDGFPNGMDTENYLMSYDELKDYCIEYDIPLSAIDNTVKISEQCKIDPKPKSSNGLYPKFKCPKGYDESTYLRELAFDCLNKKYINKKQKDYEVRLKRLNYELDVICSKGYAGYFLILWDWFLYCRKAGIPLGPGRG
;
A
#
# COMPACT_ATOMS: atom_id res chain seq x y z
N MET A 1 26.19 -29.32 -8.25
CA MET A 1 26.57 -28.12 -7.45
C MET A 1 25.85 -28.18 -6.12
N VAL A 2 26.51 -27.95 -5.00
CA VAL A 2 25.84 -27.82 -3.71
C VAL A 2 25.06 -26.52 -3.78
N ARG A 3 23.75 -26.58 -3.62
CA ARG A 3 22.87 -25.41 -3.58
C ARG A 3 23.30 -24.51 -2.42
N THR A 4 23.68 -23.30 -2.70
CA THR A 4 23.98 -22.32 -1.65
C THR A 4 22.68 -21.64 -1.32
N LEU A 5 22.11 -21.98 -0.16
CA LEU A 5 20.91 -21.31 0.34
C LEU A 5 21.22 -19.82 0.52
N GLY A 6 20.48 -18.98 -0.18
CA GLY A 6 20.63 -17.53 -0.11
C GLY A 6 19.57 -16.89 0.75
N LYS A 7 19.90 -15.70 1.27
CA LYS A 7 18.89 -14.80 1.87
C LYS A 7 18.37 -13.83 0.84
N ILE A 8 17.07 -13.64 0.77
CA ILE A 8 16.45 -12.74 -0.21
C ILE A 8 15.20 -12.06 0.37
N ALA A 9 14.94 -10.84 -0.08
CA ALA A 9 13.62 -10.23 0.06
C ALA A 9 13.06 -9.87 -1.32
N TYR A 10 11.78 -10.11 -1.52
CA TYR A 10 11.08 -9.78 -2.75
C TYR A 10 10.42 -8.41 -2.60
N LEU A 11 10.92 -7.39 -3.30
CA LEU A 11 10.59 -5.99 -3.05
C LEU A 11 9.61 -5.37 -4.06
N HIS A 12 9.35 -6.04 -5.19
CA HIS A 12 8.43 -5.58 -6.22
C HIS A 12 7.50 -6.73 -6.61
N ASN A 13 6.30 -6.75 -6.02
CA ASN A 13 5.35 -7.83 -6.20
C ASN A 13 3.93 -7.31 -6.27
N HIS A 14 3.15 -7.92 -7.15
CA HIS A 14 1.76 -7.58 -7.39
C HIS A 14 0.82 -8.66 -6.88
N THR A 15 -0.35 -8.22 -6.41
CA THR A 15 -1.45 -9.11 -6.04
C THR A 15 -2.62 -8.95 -7.00
N VAL A 16 -3.69 -9.74 -6.82
CA VAL A 16 -4.95 -9.60 -7.55
C VAL A 16 -5.59 -8.20 -7.41
N TYR A 17 -5.07 -7.33 -6.54
CA TYR A 17 -5.46 -5.94 -6.41
C TYR A 17 -4.75 -5.01 -7.42
N SER A 18 -3.72 -5.50 -8.11
CA SER A 18 -3.26 -4.99 -9.40
C SER A 18 -4.21 -5.54 -10.47
N ILE A 19 -5.40 -4.94 -10.56
CA ILE A 19 -6.55 -5.46 -11.31
C ILE A 19 -6.17 -5.64 -12.78
N LYS A 20 -6.44 -6.84 -13.34
CA LYS A 20 -6.10 -7.27 -14.70
C LYS A 20 -4.60 -7.39 -14.97
N ASP A 21 -3.77 -7.42 -13.94
CA ASP A 21 -2.33 -7.53 -14.09
C ASP A 21 -1.73 -8.71 -13.33
N SER A 22 -2.01 -8.91 -12.06
CA SER A 22 -1.51 -10.06 -11.31
C SER A 22 -2.58 -11.11 -11.01
N ILE A 23 -2.15 -12.37 -10.90
CA ILE A 23 -2.99 -13.51 -10.52
C ILE A 23 -2.72 -14.00 -9.08
N VAL A 24 -1.84 -13.34 -8.33
CA VAL A 24 -1.40 -13.78 -7.00
C VAL A 24 -2.28 -13.17 -5.90
N ALA A 25 -2.93 -14.00 -5.11
CA ALA A 25 -3.64 -13.53 -3.92
C ALA A 25 -2.67 -13.34 -2.74
N PRO A 26 -2.92 -12.39 -1.81
CA PRO A 26 -2.04 -12.13 -0.65
C PRO A 26 -1.64 -13.38 0.13
N TYR A 27 -2.57 -14.29 0.41
CA TYR A 27 -2.29 -15.52 1.15
C TYR A 27 -1.28 -16.46 0.46
N GLN A 28 -1.13 -16.35 -0.85
CA GLN A 28 -0.18 -17.18 -1.59
C GLN A 28 1.27 -16.75 -1.31
N TYR A 29 1.53 -15.45 -1.10
CA TYR A 29 2.83 -14.96 -0.62
C TYR A 29 3.12 -15.45 0.79
N ALA A 30 2.12 -15.45 1.68
CA ALA A 30 2.26 -16.02 3.02
C ALA A 30 2.60 -17.52 2.97
N LYS A 31 1.98 -18.26 2.06
CA LYS A 31 2.28 -19.69 1.85
C LYS A 31 3.72 -19.91 1.38
N VAL A 32 4.21 -19.10 0.45
CA VAL A 32 5.61 -19.16 -0.03
C VAL A 32 6.59 -18.89 1.13
N ALA A 33 6.35 -17.85 1.93
CA ALA A 33 7.18 -17.54 3.10
C ALA A 33 7.14 -18.67 4.16
N LYS A 34 5.96 -19.25 4.41
CA LYS A 34 5.81 -20.39 5.29
C LYS A 34 6.62 -21.61 4.82
N GLU A 35 6.51 -21.96 3.55
CA GLU A 35 7.23 -23.09 2.96
C GLU A 35 8.74 -22.86 2.99
N SER A 36 9.22 -21.63 2.87
CA SER A 36 10.62 -21.25 3.05
C SER A 36 11.11 -21.54 4.48
N ASN A 37 10.29 -21.20 5.49
CA ASN A 37 10.64 -21.39 6.89
C ASN A 37 10.59 -22.86 7.36
N GLU A 38 9.79 -23.69 6.70
CA GLU A 38 9.59 -25.10 7.06
C GLU A 38 10.52 -26.08 6.32
N ASP A 39 11.28 -25.59 5.33
CA ASP A 39 12.14 -26.41 4.47
C ASP A 39 13.54 -25.81 4.35
N ASP A 40 14.47 -26.31 5.17
CA ASP A 40 15.89 -25.90 5.16
C ASP A 40 16.59 -26.08 3.80
N SER A 41 15.96 -26.69 2.81
CA SER A 41 16.47 -26.78 1.44
C SER A 41 16.07 -25.60 0.54
N LYS A 42 15.23 -24.68 1.02
CA LYS A 42 14.77 -23.50 0.32
C LYS A 42 15.53 -22.25 0.74
N ASP A 43 15.48 -21.21 -0.08
CA ASP A 43 16.05 -19.90 0.23
C ASP A 43 15.38 -19.28 1.45
N ASP A 44 16.15 -18.53 2.27
CA ASP A 44 15.64 -17.80 3.43
C ASP A 44 14.97 -16.50 2.95
N ILE A 45 13.63 -16.49 2.94
CA ILE A 45 12.83 -15.32 2.53
C ILE A 45 12.65 -14.38 3.73
N VAL A 46 13.48 -13.35 3.81
CA VAL A 46 13.49 -12.40 4.93
C VAL A 46 12.55 -11.22 4.78
N GLY A 47 11.82 -11.13 3.67
CA GLY A 47 10.81 -10.12 3.45
C GLY A 47 10.08 -10.26 2.13
N ILE A 48 8.81 -9.87 2.11
CA ILE A 48 8.00 -9.76 0.90
C ILE A 48 7.26 -8.44 0.93
N ALA A 49 7.39 -7.65 -0.16
CA ALA A 49 6.72 -6.38 -0.29
C ALA A 49 5.37 -6.52 -1.01
N LEU A 50 4.42 -5.70 -0.60
CA LEU A 50 3.22 -5.39 -1.35
C LEU A 50 3.49 -4.12 -2.15
N THR A 51 3.38 -4.18 -3.48
CA THR A 51 3.61 -3.03 -4.37
C THR A 51 2.60 -2.98 -5.51
N ASP A 52 1.32 -3.15 -5.21
CA ASP A 52 0.26 -3.09 -6.20
C ASP A 52 0.23 -1.76 -6.95
N HIS A 53 -0.24 -1.77 -8.21
CA HIS A 53 -0.31 -0.61 -9.08
C HIS A 53 -1.27 0.47 -8.55
N GLY A 54 -0.73 1.62 -8.18
CA GLY A 54 -1.45 2.84 -7.83
C GLY A 54 -2.41 2.71 -6.64
N ASN A 55 -2.28 1.66 -5.85
CA ASN A 55 -3.13 1.43 -4.69
C ASN A 55 -2.46 0.55 -3.62
N ILE A 56 -3.02 0.60 -2.41
CA ILE A 56 -2.63 -0.20 -1.25
C ILE A 56 -3.84 -0.93 -0.64
N TYR A 57 -4.81 -1.33 -1.46
CA TYR A 57 -6.08 -1.87 -0.98
C TYR A 57 -5.94 -3.20 -0.24
N SER A 58 -4.95 -4.00 -0.60
CA SER A 58 -4.69 -5.30 0.06
C SER A 58 -3.89 -5.20 1.36
N LEU A 59 -3.45 -4.01 1.79
CA LEU A 59 -2.52 -3.81 2.90
C LEU A 59 -2.88 -4.63 4.15
N VAL A 60 -4.08 -4.46 4.69
CA VAL A 60 -4.49 -5.12 5.94
C VAL A 60 -4.45 -6.64 5.79
N LYS A 61 -4.97 -7.14 4.67
CA LYS A 61 -5.00 -8.57 4.38
C LYS A 61 -3.60 -9.12 4.16
N PHE A 62 -2.79 -8.45 3.33
CA PHE A 62 -1.41 -8.84 3.06
C PHE A 62 -0.57 -8.86 4.34
N TYR A 63 -0.61 -7.77 5.11
CA TYR A 63 0.15 -7.66 6.35
C TYR A 63 -0.25 -8.75 7.35
N SER A 64 -1.55 -8.97 7.57
CA SER A 64 -2.02 -9.97 8.54
C SER A 64 -1.63 -11.40 8.17
N GLU A 65 -1.51 -11.70 6.90
CA GLU A 65 -1.17 -13.04 6.41
C GLU A 65 0.36 -13.26 6.35
N VAL A 66 1.11 -12.30 5.78
CA VAL A 66 2.54 -12.43 5.52
C VAL A 66 3.39 -12.20 6.76
N SER A 67 3.02 -11.24 7.64
CA SER A 67 3.81 -10.90 8.84
C SER A 67 3.95 -12.03 9.87
N THR A 68 3.17 -13.10 9.71
CA THR A 68 3.28 -14.31 10.53
C THR A 68 4.54 -15.11 10.20
N TYR A 69 5.04 -15.02 8.97
CA TYR A 69 6.10 -15.89 8.47
C TYR A 69 7.37 -15.15 8.06
N THR A 70 7.25 -13.90 7.62
CA THR A 70 8.39 -13.06 7.23
C THR A 70 8.07 -11.58 7.39
N ASN A 71 9.03 -10.68 7.14
CA ASN A 71 8.78 -9.25 7.16
C ASN A 71 7.80 -8.85 6.05
N ALA A 72 6.61 -8.39 6.42
CA ALA A 72 5.63 -7.86 5.48
C ALA A 72 5.93 -6.37 5.22
N ILE A 73 6.54 -6.07 4.07
CA ILE A 73 6.90 -4.72 3.65
C ILE A 73 5.70 -4.12 2.92
N ILE A 74 5.29 -2.91 3.29
CA ILE A 74 4.19 -2.22 2.64
C ILE A 74 4.72 -1.13 1.72
N GLY A 75 4.26 -1.17 0.50
CA GLY A 75 4.62 -0.25 -0.56
C GLY A 75 3.49 -0.06 -1.57
N CYS A 76 3.83 0.59 -2.66
CA CYS A 76 2.97 0.79 -3.82
C CYS A 76 3.83 1.06 -5.04
N GLU A 77 3.54 0.44 -6.17
CA GLU A 77 4.06 0.92 -7.45
C GLU A 77 3.18 2.06 -7.92
N ILE A 78 3.66 3.28 -7.75
CA ILE A 78 2.93 4.48 -8.13
C ILE A 78 3.09 4.79 -9.61
N TYR A 79 2.13 5.54 -10.15
CA TYR A 79 2.30 6.26 -11.40
C TYR A 79 2.65 7.71 -11.08
N HIS A 80 3.71 8.23 -11.68
CA HIS A 80 4.10 9.63 -11.50
C HIS A 80 4.45 10.31 -12.83
N CYS A 81 4.48 11.63 -12.81
CA CYS A 81 5.02 12.49 -13.86
C CYS A 81 5.89 13.55 -13.21
N GLU A 82 6.72 14.23 -14.00
CA GLU A 82 7.55 15.32 -13.46
C GLU A 82 6.66 16.49 -13.03
N GLU A 83 5.70 16.89 -13.86
CA GLU A 83 4.73 17.95 -13.61
C GLU A 83 3.36 17.60 -14.22
N ARG A 84 2.30 17.85 -13.47
CA ARG A 84 0.91 17.64 -13.91
C ARG A 84 0.41 18.83 -14.73
N GLU A 85 0.65 18.81 -16.01
CA GLU A 85 0.09 19.78 -16.95
C GLU A 85 -1.15 19.25 -17.67
N GLU A 86 -2.05 20.18 -18.08
CA GLU A 86 -3.22 19.81 -18.88
C GLU A 86 -2.78 19.29 -20.26
N GLY A 87 -2.96 17.98 -20.47
CA GLY A 87 -2.58 17.29 -21.71
C GLY A 87 -1.30 16.50 -21.62
N ASN A 88 -0.52 16.59 -20.52
CA ASN A 88 0.59 15.68 -20.25
C ASN A 88 0.06 14.24 -20.14
N ARG A 89 0.69 13.31 -20.88
CA ARG A 89 0.33 11.88 -20.91
C ARG A 89 1.39 11.00 -20.28
N ASP A 90 2.48 11.60 -19.80
CA ASP A 90 3.57 10.87 -19.21
C ASP A 90 3.11 10.21 -17.93
N SER A 91 3.43 8.94 -17.81
CA SER A 91 3.04 8.13 -16.67
C SER A 91 4.14 7.10 -16.45
N PHE A 92 4.97 7.37 -15.47
CA PHE A 92 6.13 6.56 -15.14
C PHE A 92 5.89 5.76 -13.88
N HIS A 93 6.45 4.57 -13.82
CA HIS A 93 6.37 3.69 -12.67
C HIS A 93 7.51 3.98 -11.68
N MET A 94 7.21 3.94 -10.41
CA MET A 94 8.19 4.00 -9.33
C MET A 94 7.67 3.18 -8.15
N VAL A 95 8.52 2.33 -7.58
CA VAL A 95 8.18 1.55 -6.40
C VAL A 95 8.53 2.35 -5.15
N LEU A 96 7.56 2.53 -4.27
CA LEU A 96 7.74 3.18 -2.97
C LEU A 96 7.48 2.17 -1.85
N LEU A 97 8.42 2.06 -0.90
CA LEU A 97 8.33 1.18 0.26
C LEU A 97 8.34 2.01 1.54
N ALA A 98 7.40 1.75 2.44
CA ALA A 98 7.36 2.41 3.73
C ALA A 98 8.45 1.85 4.66
N LYS A 99 9.40 2.68 5.06
CA LYS A 99 10.50 2.33 5.97
C LYS A 99 10.00 2.21 7.41
N ASN A 100 9.07 3.06 7.81
CA ASN A 100 8.49 3.15 9.14
C ASN A 100 7.03 3.63 9.08
N ASN A 101 6.39 3.84 10.22
CA ASN A 101 5.00 4.29 10.27
C ASN A 101 4.78 5.70 9.70
N ASP A 102 5.76 6.59 9.79
CA ASP A 102 5.68 7.93 9.20
C ASP A 102 5.75 7.82 7.66
N GLY A 103 6.64 6.96 7.14
CA GLY A 103 6.68 6.59 5.73
C GLY A 103 5.39 5.95 5.24
N LEU A 104 4.73 5.11 6.06
CA LEU A 104 3.43 4.53 5.72
C LEU A 104 2.35 5.63 5.61
N GLU A 105 2.34 6.62 6.49
CA GLU A 105 1.43 7.76 6.42
C GLU A 105 1.72 8.63 5.18
N ASN A 106 3.00 8.85 4.87
CA ASN A 106 3.39 9.54 3.65
C ASN A 106 3.00 8.78 2.38
N LEU A 107 3.11 7.45 2.37
CA LEU A 107 2.63 6.61 1.27
C LEU A 107 1.11 6.76 1.07
N TYR A 108 0.32 6.84 2.16
CA TYR A 108 -1.12 7.14 2.08
C TYR A 108 -1.38 8.52 1.46
N ASN A 109 -0.60 9.52 1.82
CA ASN A 109 -0.73 10.88 1.28
C ASN A 109 -0.42 10.91 -0.23
N ILE A 110 0.66 10.24 -0.67
CA ILE A 110 1.03 10.13 -2.09
C ILE A 110 -0.07 9.40 -2.88
N ALA A 111 -0.54 8.25 -2.40
CA ALA A 111 -1.59 7.48 -3.07
C ALA A 111 -2.93 8.23 -3.11
N SER A 112 -3.26 8.99 -2.05
CA SER A 112 -4.47 9.81 -2.00
C SER A 112 -4.38 11.00 -2.94
N ASP A 113 -3.23 11.66 -3.02
CA ASP A 113 -2.99 12.74 -3.97
C ASP A 113 -3.18 12.24 -5.41
N ALA A 114 -2.55 11.14 -5.78
CA ALA A 114 -2.72 10.52 -7.09
C ALA A 114 -4.20 10.17 -7.39
N GLY A 115 -4.95 9.69 -6.40
CA GLY A 115 -6.37 9.33 -6.53
C GLY A 115 -7.30 10.52 -6.74
N THR A 116 -6.95 11.69 -6.19
CA THR A 116 -7.76 12.92 -6.27
C THR A 116 -7.46 13.76 -7.50
N HIS A 117 -6.26 13.67 -8.05
CA HIS A 117 -5.80 14.46 -9.19
C HIS A 117 -5.71 13.61 -10.47
N LYS A 118 -6.83 13.04 -10.88
CA LYS A 118 -6.90 12.30 -12.16
C LYS A 118 -6.77 13.24 -13.34
N ILE A 119 -5.77 13.04 -14.19
CA ILE A 119 -5.62 13.77 -15.45
C ILE A 119 -6.77 13.40 -16.38
N LYS A 120 -7.63 14.37 -16.71
CA LYS A 120 -8.71 14.20 -17.69
C LYS A 120 -8.11 14.00 -19.07
N ARG A 121 -8.08 12.77 -19.57
CA ARG A 121 -7.72 12.52 -20.96
C ARG A 121 -8.76 13.15 -21.89
N LYS A 122 -8.35 14.04 -22.77
CA LYS A 122 -9.18 14.57 -23.88
C LYS A 122 -9.39 13.46 -24.94
N SER A 123 -10.08 12.38 -24.60
CA SER A 123 -10.46 11.32 -25.53
C SER A 123 -11.97 11.31 -25.69
N LYS A 124 -12.46 11.32 -26.95
CA LYS A 124 -13.89 11.20 -27.29
C LYS A 124 -14.47 9.80 -27.01
N SER A 125 -13.65 8.82 -26.60
CA SER A 125 -14.14 7.51 -26.19
C SER A 125 -14.21 7.46 -24.65
N ALA A 126 -15.40 7.24 -24.12
CA ALA A 126 -15.74 7.17 -22.70
C ALA A 126 -15.06 6.02 -21.92
N LYS A 127 -14.01 5.37 -22.45
CA LYS A 127 -13.34 4.20 -21.88
C LYS A 127 -11.97 4.47 -21.25
N THR A 128 -11.49 5.70 -21.25
CA THR A 128 -10.19 6.01 -20.63
C THR A 128 -10.35 7.05 -19.53
N GLU A 129 -10.78 6.61 -18.34
CA GLU A 129 -10.47 7.36 -17.12
C GLU A 129 -8.95 7.51 -17.05
N GLY A 130 -8.47 8.73 -16.80
CA GLY A 130 -7.03 8.99 -16.65
C GLY A 130 -6.46 8.13 -15.51
N LYS A 131 -5.24 7.63 -15.68
CA LYS A 131 -4.53 6.95 -14.58
C LYS A 131 -4.38 7.93 -13.43
N SER A 132 -4.53 7.44 -12.22
CA SER A 132 -4.20 8.19 -11.00
C SER A 132 -2.69 8.45 -11.01
N GLN A 133 -2.26 9.72 -10.99
CA GLN A 133 -0.85 10.10 -11.07
C GLN A 133 -0.51 11.09 -9.97
N THR A 134 0.66 10.92 -9.38
CA THR A 134 1.31 11.95 -8.57
C THR A 134 2.35 12.71 -9.38
N GLU A 135 2.98 13.73 -8.82
CA GLU A 135 4.04 14.51 -9.46
C GLU A 135 5.24 14.68 -8.53
N ASP A 136 6.40 15.07 -9.09
CA ASP A 136 7.66 15.18 -8.35
C ASP A 136 7.54 16.08 -7.12
N SER A 137 6.78 17.19 -7.18
CA SER A 137 6.55 18.09 -6.04
C SER A 137 5.87 17.42 -4.83
N VAL A 138 5.03 16.42 -5.08
CA VAL A 138 4.37 15.63 -4.04
C VAL A 138 5.34 14.60 -3.46
N LEU A 139 6.19 14.02 -4.31
CA LEU A 139 7.25 13.10 -3.88
C LEU A 139 8.28 13.81 -2.99
N GLU A 140 8.69 15.03 -3.34
CA GLU A 140 9.54 15.89 -2.48
C GLU A 140 8.91 16.14 -1.10
N LYS A 141 7.61 16.44 -1.09
CA LYS A 141 6.90 16.75 0.15
C LYS A 141 6.75 15.55 1.09
N TYR A 142 6.59 14.37 0.54
CA TYR A 142 6.25 13.16 1.29
C TYR A 142 7.31 12.04 1.18
N GLY A 143 8.52 12.35 0.71
CA GLY A 143 9.60 11.37 0.52
C GLY A 143 10.25 10.86 1.81
N ASN A 144 10.07 11.57 2.93
CA ASN A 144 10.64 11.18 4.22
C ASN A 144 10.02 9.85 4.72
N GLY A 145 10.86 8.94 5.23
CA GLY A 145 10.43 7.61 5.67
C GLY A 145 10.07 6.66 4.51
N ILE A 146 10.39 7.03 3.27
CA ILE A 146 10.18 6.22 2.07
C ILE A 146 11.52 5.73 1.51
N ILE A 147 11.58 4.47 1.16
CA ILE A 147 12.61 3.89 0.29
C ILE A 147 12.00 3.79 -1.10
N ALA A 148 12.65 4.37 -2.12
CA ALA A 148 12.16 4.32 -3.49
C ALA A 148 13.07 3.47 -4.38
N LEU A 149 12.45 2.75 -5.34
CA LEU A 149 13.14 2.03 -6.41
C LEU A 149 12.78 2.66 -7.74
N SER A 150 13.74 2.72 -8.69
CA SER A 150 13.57 3.43 -9.96
C SER A 150 12.46 2.88 -10.87
N GLY A 151 11.87 1.75 -10.50
CA GLY A 151 10.77 1.09 -11.21
C GLY A 151 11.22 0.20 -12.36
N CYS A 152 10.26 -0.48 -12.96
CA CYS A 152 10.43 -1.37 -14.11
C CYS A 152 10.77 -0.56 -15.38
N ILE A 153 10.81 -1.23 -16.54
CA ILE A 153 11.01 -0.60 -17.87
C ILE A 153 10.02 0.55 -18.17
N GLY A 154 8.92 0.63 -17.41
CA GLY A 154 7.96 1.73 -17.43
C GLY A 154 8.35 2.96 -16.59
N GLY A 155 9.44 2.90 -15.83
CA GLY A 155 9.94 4.01 -15.00
C GLY A 155 10.54 5.16 -15.83
N LEU A 156 10.66 6.35 -15.24
CA LEU A 156 11.23 7.53 -15.92
C LEU A 156 12.69 7.31 -16.32
N ILE A 157 13.52 6.85 -15.39
CA ILE A 157 14.96 6.62 -15.65
C ILE A 157 15.15 5.57 -16.77
N PRO A 158 14.51 4.38 -16.73
CA PRO A 158 14.53 3.43 -17.85
C PRO A 158 14.06 4.02 -19.18
N LYS A 159 13.02 4.85 -19.18
CA LYS A 159 12.52 5.51 -20.41
C LYS A 159 13.51 6.49 -20.99
N LEU A 160 14.19 7.29 -20.16
CA LEU A 160 15.25 8.19 -20.61
C LEU A 160 16.42 7.41 -21.22
N ILE A 161 16.83 6.30 -20.63
CA ILE A 161 17.85 5.40 -21.17
C ILE A 161 17.43 4.87 -22.55
N LEU A 162 16.21 4.34 -22.67
CA LEU A 162 15.70 3.80 -23.95
C LEU A 162 15.58 4.86 -25.05
N ASN A 163 15.41 6.13 -24.68
CA ASN A 163 15.40 7.26 -25.60
C ASN A 163 16.82 7.75 -25.97
N GLY A 164 17.89 7.16 -25.41
CA GLY A 164 19.27 7.60 -25.60
C GLY A 164 19.66 8.84 -24.79
N GLU A 165 18.87 9.20 -23.77
CA GLU A 165 19.04 10.37 -22.92
C GLU A 165 19.79 10.02 -21.61
N TYR A 166 20.92 9.30 -21.72
CA TYR A 166 21.68 8.79 -20.58
C TYR A 166 22.00 9.84 -19.52
N GLN A 167 22.45 11.03 -19.95
CA GLN A 167 22.82 12.09 -19.01
C GLN A 167 21.61 12.57 -18.18
N LYS A 168 20.46 12.71 -18.81
CA LYS A 168 19.22 13.06 -18.09
C LYS A 168 18.78 11.94 -17.14
N ALA A 169 18.93 10.69 -17.56
CA ALA A 169 18.65 9.52 -16.69
C ALA A 169 19.49 9.58 -15.41
N LYS A 170 20.79 9.87 -15.54
CA LYS A 170 21.70 10.03 -14.42
C LYS A 170 21.33 11.23 -13.52
N GLU A 171 20.99 12.38 -14.11
CA GLU A 171 20.55 13.56 -13.37
C GLU A 171 19.26 13.28 -12.56
N LYS A 172 18.31 12.55 -13.17
CA LYS A 172 17.08 12.15 -12.47
C LYS A 172 17.34 11.13 -11.35
N ALA A 173 18.29 10.23 -11.53
CA ALA A 173 18.71 9.31 -10.46
C ALA A 173 19.27 10.06 -9.26
N ILE A 174 20.14 11.04 -9.49
CA ILE A 174 20.69 11.92 -8.44
C ILE A 174 19.58 12.72 -7.75
N TYR A 175 18.65 13.28 -8.53
CA TYR A 175 17.52 14.02 -7.99
C TYR A 175 16.66 13.15 -7.06
N TYR A 176 16.22 11.95 -7.50
CA TYR A 176 15.42 11.07 -6.65
C TYR A 176 16.19 10.57 -5.42
N ASN A 177 17.50 10.34 -5.55
CA ASN A 177 18.33 9.99 -4.39
C ASN A 177 18.39 11.12 -3.35
N SER A 178 18.08 12.36 -3.73
CA SER A 178 18.09 13.51 -2.81
C SER A 178 16.77 13.74 -2.07
N ILE A 179 15.65 13.18 -2.55
CA ILE A 179 14.31 13.46 -2.01
C ILE A 179 13.73 12.33 -1.16
N PHE A 180 14.28 11.12 -1.27
CA PHE A 180 13.86 9.97 -0.46
C PHE A 180 14.90 9.63 0.63
N ASP A 181 14.47 8.95 1.69
CA ASP A 181 15.40 8.45 2.72
C ASP A 181 16.46 7.52 2.15
N SER A 182 16.09 6.76 1.14
CA SER A 182 16.99 5.92 0.32
C SER A 182 16.39 5.74 -1.06
N PHE A 183 17.24 5.72 -2.07
CA PHE A 183 16.85 5.45 -3.45
C PHE A 183 17.76 4.39 -4.06
N TYR A 184 17.16 3.44 -4.78
CA TYR A 184 17.88 2.36 -5.44
C TYR A 184 17.55 2.31 -6.93
N LEU A 185 18.56 2.03 -7.76
CA LEU A 185 18.37 1.73 -9.17
C LEU A 185 17.91 0.27 -9.29
N GLU A 186 16.72 0.08 -9.83
CA GLU A 186 16.07 -1.23 -9.93
C GLU A 186 16.47 -1.94 -11.22
N VAL A 187 17.14 -3.08 -11.11
CA VAL A 187 17.44 -3.98 -12.22
C VAL A 187 16.49 -5.17 -12.19
N GLN A 188 16.07 -5.64 -13.36
CA GLN A 188 15.11 -6.74 -13.48
C GLN A 188 15.66 -7.86 -14.37
N PRO A 189 15.43 -9.14 -14.04
CA PRO A 189 16.01 -10.30 -14.73
C PRO A 189 15.23 -10.71 -15.98
N HIS A 190 14.81 -9.75 -16.81
CA HIS A 190 14.09 -10.02 -18.04
C HIS A 190 15.05 -10.05 -19.25
N ILE A 191 15.07 -11.17 -20.00
CA ILE A 191 15.96 -11.38 -21.15
C ILE A 191 15.30 -10.85 -22.42
N ILE A 192 15.03 -9.53 -22.44
CA ILE A 192 14.60 -8.80 -23.63
C ILE A 192 15.61 -7.68 -23.94
N PRO A 193 15.86 -7.35 -25.22
CA PRO A 193 16.91 -6.39 -25.58
C PRO A 193 16.80 -5.04 -24.86
N GLN A 194 15.61 -4.54 -24.69
CA GLN A 194 15.35 -3.25 -24.02
C GLN A 194 15.74 -3.30 -22.52
N GLN A 195 15.41 -4.38 -21.83
CA GLN A 195 15.75 -4.52 -20.41
C GLN A 195 17.24 -4.71 -20.19
N LEU A 196 17.90 -5.48 -21.06
CA LEU A 196 19.35 -5.67 -21.00
C LEU A 196 20.11 -4.35 -21.21
N LEU A 197 19.66 -3.52 -22.17
CA LEU A 197 20.20 -2.17 -22.36
C LEU A 197 20.01 -1.32 -21.10
N VAL A 198 18.79 -1.29 -20.54
CA VAL A 198 18.48 -0.52 -19.32
C VAL A 198 19.35 -1.00 -18.16
N ASN A 199 19.45 -2.30 -17.91
CA ASN A 199 20.26 -2.83 -16.81
C ASN A 199 21.75 -2.45 -16.94
N ASN A 200 22.32 -2.51 -18.15
CA ASN A 200 23.71 -2.10 -18.39
C ASN A 200 23.93 -0.62 -18.04
N ASP A 201 23.04 0.27 -18.48
CA ASP A 201 23.16 1.69 -18.21
C ASP A 201 22.88 2.01 -16.73
N LEU A 202 21.98 1.30 -16.07
CA LEU A 202 21.77 1.43 -14.62
C LEU A 202 22.98 1.01 -13.81
N VAL A 203 23.67 -0.07 -14.20
CA VAL A 203 24.96 -0.48 -13.59
C VAL A 203 26.01 0.61 -13.78
N GLN A 204 26.07 1.24 -14.96
CA GLN A 204 26.99 2.34 -15.20
C GLN A 204 26.65 3.59 -14.38
N ILE A 205 25.36 4.00 -14.33
CA ILE A 205 24.90 5.11 -13.48
C ILE A 205 25.23 4.85 -12.01
N SER A 206 25.03 3.61 -11.53
CA SER A 206 25.38 3.23 -10.17
C SER A 206 26.88 3.43 -9.88
N LYS A 207 27.75 3.00 -10.78
CA LYS A 207 29.20 3.19 -10.64
C LYS A 207 29.61 4.67 -10.63
N GLU A 208 28.95 5.50 -11.42
CA GLU A 208 29.28 6.94 -11.56
C GLU A 208 28.72 7.80 -10.40
N THR A 209 27.60 7.40 -9.83
CA THR A 209 26.89 8.19 -8.81
C THR A 209 27.04 7.66 -7.39
N GLY A 210 27.41 6.39 -7.24
CA GLY A 210 27.38 5.68 -5.96
C GLY A 210 25.97 5.26 -5.50
N ILE A 211 24.92 5.47 -6.29
CA ILE A 211 23.57 5.01 -5.98
C ILE A 211 23.53 3.48 -6.11
N GLU A 212 23.09 2.79 -5.06
CA GLU A 212 23.10 1.32 -5.03
C GLU A 212 22.07 0.71 -5.98
N LEU A 213 22.39 -0.48 -6.48
CA LEU A 213 21.45 -1.30 -7.27
C LEU A 213 20.63 -2.21 -6.37
N VAL A 214 19.41 -2.53 -6.81
CA VAL A 214 18.59 -3.60 -6.24
C VAL A 214 17.99 -4.44 -7.36
N ILE A 215 17.94 -5.77 -7.20
CA ILE A 215 17.28 -6.65 -8.16
C ILE A 215 15.89 -7.01 -7.69
N THR A 216 14.91 -6.97 -8.61
CA THR A 216 13.53 -7.37 -8.35
C THR A 216 12.98 -8.20 -9.50
N THR A 217 11.94 -8.96 -9.24
CA THR A 217 11.31 -9.84 -10.25
C THR A 217 10.03 -9.27 -10.84
N ASP A 218 9.54 -8.15 -10.29
CA ASP A 218 8.26 -7.57 -10.71
C ASP A 218 7.17 -8.65 -10.79
N THR A 219 6.98 -9.34 -9.65
CA THR A 219 6.25 -10.61 -9.61
C THR A 219 4.76 -10.43 -9.86
N HIS A 220 4.25 -11.07 -10.91
CA HIS A 220 2.82 -11.09 -11.26
C HIS A 220 2.20 -12.49 -11.15
N TYR A 221 3.04 -13.51 -11.05
CA TYR A 221 2.67 -14.92 -10.81
C TYR A 221 3.79 -15.64 -10.07
N LEU A 222 3.49 -16.73 -9.35
CA LEU A 222 4.48 -17.32 -8.44
C LEU A 222 5.43 -18.30 -9.13
N LYS A 223 4.95 -19.09 -10.08
CA LYS A 223 5.73 -20.15 -10.73
C LYS A 223 5.83 -19.90 -12.22
N LYS A 224 6.92 -20.30 -12.82
CA LYS A 224 7.19 -20.12 -14.24
C LYS A 224 6.07 -20.66 -15.15
N GLU A 225 5.52 -21.80 -14.81
CA GLU A 225 4.40 -22.43 -15.52
C GLU A 225 3.08 -21.61 -15.45
N ASP A 226 2.91 -20.74 -14.45
CA ASP A 226 1.72 -19.88 -14.30
C ASP A 226 1.66 -18.74 -15.32
N LYS A 227 2.75 -18.50 -16.08
CA LYS A 227 2.79 -17.52 -17.18
C LYS A 227 1.62 -17.66 -18.15
N ILE A 228 1.15 -18.89 -18.39
CA ILE A 228 0.03 -19.13 -19.28
C ILE A 228 -1.25 -18.46 -18.78
N TYR A 229 -1.52 -18.50 -17.46
CA TYR A 229 -2.71 -17.87 -16.86
C TYR A 229 -2.58 -16.36 -16.85
N HIS A 230 -1.40 -15.84 -16.53
CA HIS A 230 -1.09 -14.41 -16.61
C HIS A 230 -1.30 -13.88 -18.03
N ASN A 231 -0.80 -14.57 -19.04
CA ASN A 231 -0.97 -14.19 -20.44
C ASN A 231 -2.44 -14.20 -20.90
N ILE A 232 -3.28 -15.10 -20.36
CA ILE A 232 -4.73 -15.04 -20.61
C ILE A 232 -5.31 -13.73 -20.07
N LEU A 233 -4.95 -13.37 -18.83
CA LEU A 233 -5.38 -12.11 -18.20
C LEU A 233 -4.94 -10.89 -19.02
N LYS A 234 -3.67 -10.85 -19.44
CA LYS A 234 -3.11 -9.75 -20.26
C LYS A 234 -3.79 -9.63 -21.64
N LYS A 235 -4.14 -10.75 -22.28
CA LYS A 235 -4.92 -10.73 -23.53
C LYS A 235 -6.31 -10.13 -23.32
N MET A 236 -6.95 -10.39 -22.19
CA MET A 236 -8.24 -9.77 -21.83
C MET A 236 -8.10 -8.26 -21.58
N ASP A 237 -6.92 -7.80 -21.17
CA ASP A 237 -6.62 -6.38 -20.93
C ASP A 237 -6.09 -5.63 -22.18
N GLY A 238 -6.04 -6.28 -23.33
CA GLY A 238 -5.68 -5.65 -24.60
C GLY A 238 -4.26 -5.87 -25.08
N PHE A 239 -3.54 -6.84 -24.51
CA PHE A 239 -2.23 -7.31 -24.97
C PHE A 239 -2.39 -8.63 -25.74
N PRO A 240 -2.67 -8.62 -27.03
CA PRO A 240 -3.10 -9.81 -27.78
C PRO A 240 -2.06 -10.94 -27.81
N ASN A 241 -0.78 -10.59 -27.70
CA ASN A 241 0.33 -11.55 -27.67
C ASN A 241 0.73 -12.00 -26.26
N GLY A 242 0.11 -11.43 -25.19
CA GLY A 242 0.57 -11.58 -23.82
C GLY A 242 1.82 -10.75 -23.52
N MET A 243 2.59 -11.14 -22.52
CA MET A 243 3.85 -10.50 -22.12
C MET A 243 5.04 -11.39 -22.48
N ASP A 244 6.10 -10.79 -23.02
CA ASP A 244 7.35 -11.51 -23.34
C ASP A 244 8.25 -11.68 -22.12
N THR A 245 8.03 -10.89 -21.06
CA THR A 245 8.81 -10.92 -19.82
C THR A 245 8.44 -12.12 -18.95
N GLU A 246 9.38 -12.52 -18.10
CA GLU A 246 9.20 -13.57 -17.08
C GLU A 246 9.04 -12.89 -15.73
N ASN A 247 7.77 -12.78 -15.23
CA ASN A 247 7.41 -12.05 -14.02
C ASN A 247 7.01 -13.01 -12.88
N TYR A 248 7.78 -14.09 -12.69
CA TYR A 248 7.56 -15.03 -11.59
C TYR A 248 8.53 -14.79 -10.43
N LEU A 249 8.23 -15.40 -9.29
CA LEU A 249 9.06 -15.32 -8.09
C LEU A 249 10.33 -16.20 -8.27
N MET A 250 11.39 -15.64 -8.84
CA MET A 250 12.65 -16.35 -9.08
C MET A 250 13.37 -16.65 -7.77
N SER A 251 13.99 -17.82 -7.68
CA SER A 251 14.85 -18.22 -6.55
C SER A 251 16.13 -17.39 -6.47
N TYR A 252 16.81 -17.44 -5.32
CA TYR A 252 18.11 -16.81 -5.13
C TYR A 252 19.13 -17.29 -6.17
N ASP A 253 19.19 -18.60 -6.44
CA ASP A 253 20.15 -19.16 -7.41
C ASP A 253 19.87 -18.65 -8.84
N GLU A 254 18.59 -18.56 -9.26
CA GLU A 254 18.22 -18.02 -10.58
C GLU A 254 18.63 -16.54 -10.70
N LEU A 255 18.42 -15.74 -9.66
CA LEU A 255 18.84 -14.33 -9.66
C LEU A 255 20.35 -14.18 -9.62
N LYS A 256 21.04 -15.03 -8.87
CA LYS A 256 22.50 -15.06 -8.82
C LYS A 256 23.11 -15.44 -10.16
N ASP A 257 22.60 -16.47 -10.81
CA ASP A 257 23.06 -16.91 -12.14
C ASP A 257 22.83 -15.80 -13.16
N TYR A 258 21.68 -15.12 -13.11
CA TYR A 258 21.41 -13.95 -13.95
C TYR A 258 22.39 -12.80 -13.69
N CYS A 259 22.66 -12.47 -12.44
CA CYS A 259 23.61 -11.42 -12.10
C CYS A 259 25.01 -11.73 -12.65
N ILE A 260 25.46 -12.98 -12.54
CA ILE A 260 26.75 -13.42 -13.05
C ILE A 260 26.80 -13.37 -14.60
N GLU A 261 25.74 -13.83 -15.26
CA GLU A 261 25.65 -13.87 -16.72
C GLU A 261 25.67 -12.47 -17.37
N TYR A 262 25.04 -11.50 -16.70
CA TYR A 262 24.84 -10.13 -17.22
C TYR A 262 25.67 -9.06 -16.49
N ASP A 263 26.75 -9.44 -15.80
CA ASP A 263 27.69 -8.53 -15.11
C ASP A 263 27.02 -7.54 -14.12
N ILE A 264 25.91 -7.97 -13.48
CA ILE A 264 25.25 -7.21 -12.42
C ILE A 264 25.93 -7.54 -11.09
N PRO A 265 26.33 -6.56 -10.27
CA PRO A 265 26.92 -6.81 -8.96
C PRO A 265 25.99 -7.63 -8.05
N LEU A 266 26.51 -8.69 -7.42
CA LEU A 266 25.74 -9.53 -6.49
C LEU A 266 25.20 -8.74 -5.29
N SER A 267 25.79 -7.59 -4.95
CA SER A 267 25.26 -6.65 -3.97
C SER A 267 23.83 -6.20 -4.28
N ALA A 268 23.38 -6.28 -5.53
CA ALA A 268 21.99 -6.00 -5.89
C ALA A 268 21.00 -6.98 -5.24
N ILE A 269 21.42 -8.23 -5.00
CA ILE A 269 20.64 -9.22 -4.23
C ILE A 269 20.75 -8.90 -2.73
N ASP A 270 21.97 -8.66 -2.22
CA ASP A 270 22.20 -8.35 -0.80
C ASP A 270 21.41 -7.10 -0.36
N ASN A 271 21.26 -6.13 -1.24
CA ASN A 271 20.49 -4.91 -0.97
C ASN A 271 18.99 -5.18 -0.77
N THR A 272 18.43 -6.27 -1.32
CA THR A 272 17.05 -6.66 -1.00
C THR A 272 16.86 -6.95 0.48
N VAL A 273 17.83 -7.64 1.07
CA VAL A 273 17.84 -7.97 2.51
C VAL A 273 18.02 -6.71 3.35
N LYS A 274 18.98 -5.83 2.99
CA LYS A 274 19.20 -4.55 3.69
C LYS A 274 17.96 -3.68 3.70
N ILE A 275 17.23 -3.60 2.58
CA ILE A 275 15.97 -2.86 2.47
C ILE A 275 14.91 -3.48 3.39
N SER A 276 14.76 -4.81 3.37
CA SER A 276 13.83 -5.50 4.26
C SER A 276 14.11 -5.23 5.75
N GLU A 277 15.37 -5.21 6.14
CA GLU A 277 15.77 -4.93 7.52
C GLU A 277 15.44 -3.49 7.95
N GLN A 278 15.45 -2.54 7.03
CA GLN A 278 15.08 -1.14 7.29
C GLN A 278 13.56 -0.92 7.38
N CYS A 279 12.76 -1.74 6.70
CA CYS A 279 11.30 -1.60 6.66
C CYS A 279 10.68 -2.22 7.93
N LYS A 280 10.31 -1.36 8.89
CA LYS A 280 9.69 -1.77 10.16
C LYS A 280 8.43 -0.95 10.40
N ILE A 281 7.28 -1.54 10.11
CA ILE A 281 5.98 -0.90 10.28
C ILE A 281 5.07 -1.69 11.21
N ASP A 282 4.16 -0.99 11.87
CA ASP A 282 2.97 -1.57 12.50
C ASP A 282 1.73 -0.80 12.01
N PRO A 283 1.01 -1.35 11.02
CA PRO A 283 -0.14 -0.68 10.40
C PRO A 283 -1.38 -0.69 11.29
N LYS A 284 -1.29 -1.20 12.52
CA LYS A 284 -2.42 -1.19 13.45
C LYS A 284 -2.80 0.24 13.81
N PRO A 285 -4.10 0.58 13.78
CA PRO A 285 -4.53 1.92 14.18
C PRO A 285 -4.11 2.21 15.61
N LYS A 286 -3.44 3.35 15.81
CA LYS A 286 -3.12 3.89 17.14
C LYS A 286 -4.43 4.10 17.90
N SER A 287 -4.89 3.11 18.66
CA SER A 287 -6.07 3.15 19.53
C SER A 287 -7.37 3.65 18.85
N SER A 288 -8.41 2.85 18.86
CA SER A 288 -9.76 3.23 18.39
C SER A 288 -10.35 4.42 19.16
N ASN A 289 -9.89 4.69 20.37
CA ASN A 289 -10.42 5.75 21.25
C ASN A 289 -10.08 7.18 20.77
N GLY A 290 -9.16 7.37 19.82
CA GLY A 290 -8.82 8.68 19.27
C GLY A 290 -9.50 9.03 17.95
N LEU A 291 -10.18 8.08 17.29
CA LEU A 291 -10.72 8.24 15.95
C LEU A 291 -12.17 8.74 15.93
N TYR A 292 -12.90 8.67 17.06
CA TYR A 292 -14.25 9.18 17.13
C TYR A 292 -14.25 10.69 17.38
N PRO A 293 -15.11 11.46 16.67
CA PRO A 293 -15.30 12.87 16.95
C PRO A 293 -15.74 13.05 18.40
N LYS A 294 -15.20 14.05 19.07
CA LYS A 294 -15.62 14.41 20.43
C LYS A 294 -16.86 15.29 20.39
N PHE A 295 -17.84 14.95 21.21
CA PHE A 295 -19.04 15.78 21.41
C PHE A 295 -18.73 16.95 22.37
N LYS A 296 -19.11 18.17 22.00
CA LYS A 296 -18.93 19.34 22.87
C LYS A 296 -19.98 19.35 23.96
N CYS A 297 -19.66 18.81 25.13
CA CYS A 297 -20.53 18.81 26.29
C CYS A 297 -20.69 20.21 26.94
N PRO A 298 -21.78 20.46 27.65
CA PRO A 298 -21.93 21.62 28.53
C PRO A 298 -20.79 21.68 29.58
N LYS A 299 -20.56 22.89 30.12
CA LYS A 299 -19.51 23.11 31.14
C LYS A 299 -19.79 22.24 32.39
N GLY A 300 -18.79 21.49 32.80
CA GLY A 300 -18.85 20.59 33.96
C GLY A 300 -19.16 19.13 33.64
N TYR A 301 -19.38 18.79 32.37
CA TYR A 301 -19.64 17.42 31.93
C TYR A 301 -18.54 16.91 31.00
N ASP A 302 -18.25 15.63 31.16
CA ASP A 302 -17.64 14.83 30.07
C ASP A 302 -18.77 14.09 29.30
N GLU A 303 -18.36 13.39 28.21
CA GLU A 303 -19.33 12.68 27.35
C GLU A 303 -20.11 11.60 28.11
N SER A 304 -19.46 10.87 29.00
CA SER A 304 -20.06 9.77 29.76
C SER A 304 -21.06 10.28 30.79
N THR A 305 -20.72 11.31 31.54
CA THR A 305 -21.59 11.91 32.55
C THR A 305 -22.78 12.62 31.91
N TYR A 306 -22.56 13.32 30.80
CA TYR A 306 -23.65 14.00 30.09
C TYR A 306 -24.63 13.00 29.45
N LEU A 307 -24.14 11.93 28.83
CA LEU A 307 -25.01 10.88 28.29
C LEU A 307 -25.87 10.24 29.38
N ARG A 308 -25.25 9.94 30.54
CA ARG A 308 -25.98 9.36 31.69
C ARG A 308 -27.08 10.28 32.16
N GLU A 309 -26.80 11.55 32.36
CA GLU A 309 -27.83 12.54 32.82
C GLU A 309 -28.99 12.61 31.83
N LEU A 310 -28.72 12.78 30.54
CA LEU A 310 -29.75 12.81 29.51
C LEU A 310 -30.61 11.53 29.49
N ALA A 311 -29.98 10.38 29.62
CA ALA A 311 -30.69 9.10 29.60
C ALA A 311 -31.57 8.89 30.84
N PHE A 312 -31.09 9.25 32.04
CA PHE A 312 -31.89 9.20 33.26
C PHE A 312 -33.04 10.20 33.25
N ASP A 313 -32.81 11.42 32.76
CA ASP A 313 -33.83 12.42 32.57
C ASP A 313 -34.95 11.91 31.65
N CYS A 314 -34.60 11.30 30.54
CA CYS A 314 -35.54 10.70 29.61
C CYS A 314 -36.31 9.54 30.24
N LEU A 315 -35.66 8.67 31.01
CA LEU A 315 -36.29 7.57 31.73
C LEU A 315 -37.33 8.11 32.74
N ASN A 316 -36.92 9.08 33.52
CA ASN A 316 -37.78 9.69 34.54
C ASN A 316 -39.03 10.34 33.91
N LYS A 317 -38.85 11.18 32.89
CA LYS A 317 -39.97 11.82 32.16
C LYS A 317 -40.94 10.81 31.55
N LYS A 318 -40.41 9.71 31.01
CA LYS A 318 -41.23 8.70 30.33
C LYS A 318 -41.99 7.79 31.28
N TYR A 319 -41.50 7.59 32.51
CA TYR A 319 -42.02 6.59 33.45
C TYR A 319 -42.51 7.19 34.79
N ILE A 320 -42.60 8.50 34.90
CA ILE A 320 -43.00 9.22 36.14
C ILE A 320 -44.31 8.71 36.78
N ASN A 321 -45.25 8.21 35.98
CA ASN A 321 -46.54 7.73 36.42
C ASN A 321 -46.73 6.22 36.26
N LYS A 322 -45.66 5.42 36.09
CA LYS A 322 -45.79 3.98 35.88
C LYS A 322 -45.46 3.18 37.14
N LYS A 323 -45.94 1.91 37.18
CA LYS A 323 -45.73 1.02 38.32
C LYS A 323 -44.24 0.92 38.66
N GLN A 324 -43.91 1.03 39.93
CA GLN A 324 -42.52 1.05 40.41
C GLN A 324 -41.69 -0.14 39.94
N LYS A 325 -42.30 -1.34 39.86
CA LYS A 325 -41.62 -2.54 39.38
C LYS A 325 -41.14 -2.43 37.95
N ASP A 326 -41.88 -1.81 37.05
CA ASP A 326 -41.47 -1.62 35.65
C ASP A 326 -40.35 -0.57 35.54
N TYR A 327 -40.37 0.43 36.40
CA TYR A 327 -39.32 1.45 36.46
C TYR A 327 -37.99 0.83 36.94
N GLU A 328 -37.98 0.02 37.99
CA GLU A 328 -36.77 -0.63 38.51
C GLU A 328 -36.13 -1.57 37.52
N VAL A 329 -36.90 -2.36 36.78
CA VAL A 329 -36.38 -3.24 35.73
C VAL A 329 -35.70 -2.43 34.63
N ARG A 330 -36.32 -1.32 34.21
CA ARG A 330 -35.77 -0.45 33.17
C ARG A 330 -34.55 0.32 33.65
N LEU A 331 -34.54 0.79 34.87
CA LEU A 331 -33.44 1.48 35.52
C LEU A 331 -32.20 0.55 35.58
N LYS A 332 -32.39 -0.71 35.98
CA LYS A 332 -31.32 -1.71 36.01
C LYS A 332 -30.76 -1.95 34.60
N ARG A 333 -31.64 -2.06 33.62
CA ARG A 333 -31.21 -2.26 32.20
C ARG A 333 -30.48 -1.04 31.66
N LEU A 334 -30.98 0.18 31.91
CA LEU A 334 -30.35 1.42 31.50
C LEU A 334 -28.92 1.55 32.06
N ASN A 335 -28.73 1.28 33.35
CA ASN A 335 -27.41 1.31 33.98
C ASN A 335 -26.46 0.35 33.28
N TYR A 336 -26.90 -0.89 33.04
CA TYR A 336 -26.06 -1.88 32.33
C TYR A 336 -25.65 -1.40 30.95
N GLU A 337 -26.58 -0.87 30.16
CA GLU A 337 -26.27 -0.38 28.80
C GLU A 337 -25.33 0.83 28.83
N LEU A 338 -25.56 1.78 29.74
CA LEU A 338 -24.66 2.94 29.90
C LEU A 338 -23.28 2.53 30.38
N ASP A 339 -23.15 1.52 31.24
CA ASP A 339 -21.86 1.00 31.67
C ASP A 339 -21.07 0.39 30.47
N VAL A 340 -21.75 -0.38 29.62
CA VAL A 340 -21.15 -0.94 28.40
C VAL A 340 -20.73 0.16 27.42
N ILE A 341 -21.59 1.13 27.16
CA ILE A 341 -21.32 2.23 26.23
C ILE A 341 -20.15 3.08 26.71
N CYS A 342 -20.17 3.49 27.98
CA CYS A 342 -19.16 4.38 28.55
C CYS A 342 -17.81 3.66 28.71
N SER A 343 -17.78 2.40 29.18
CA SER A 343 -16.54 1.64 29.34
C SER A 343 -15.83 1.38 28.01
N LYS A 344 -16.57 1.33 26.90
CA LYS A 344 -16.04 1.18 25.54
C LYS A 344 -15.71 2.51 24.84
N GLY A 345 -15.94 3.66 25.50
CA GLY A 345 -15.64 4.99 24.94
C GLY A 345 -16.60 5.47 23.85
N TYR A 346 -17.83 4.92 23.77
CA TYR A 346 -18.80 5.28 22.73
C TYR A 346 -19.80 6.38 23.14
N ALA A 347 -19.65 6.98 24.31
CA ALA A 347 -20.59 8.00 24.80
C ALA A 347 -20.74 9.17 23.82
N GLY A 348 -19.63 9.68 23.26
CA GLY A 348 -19.63 10.76 22.27
C GLY A 348 -20.40 10.40 21.00
N TYR A 349 -20.25 9.17 20.49
CA TYR A 349 -21.04 8.70 19.35
C TYR A 349 -22.55 8.77 19.59
N PHE A 350 -23.02 8.32 20.76
CA PHE A 350 -24.44 8.38 21.11
C PHE A 350 -24.93 9.82 21.26
N LEU A 351 -24.11 10.72 21.82
CA LEU A 351 -24.45 12.14 21.96
C LEU A 351 -24.56 12.84 20.59
N ILE A 352 -23.66 12.54 19.66
CA ILE A 352 -23.74 13.07 18.29
C ILE A 352 -25.03 12.62 17.59
N LEU A 353 -25.38 11.33 17.69
CA LEU A 353 -26.64 10.82 17.13
C LEU A 353 -27.85 11.45 17.79
N TRP A 354 -27.85 11.62 19.12
CA TRP A 354 -28.92 12.29 19.86
C TRP A 354 -29.13 13.73 19.38
N ASP A 355 -28.06 14.50 19.16
CA ASP A 355 -28.12 15.87 18.66
C ASP A 355 -28.70 15.93 17.25
N TRP A 356 -28.26 15.02 16.35
CA TRP A 356 -28.85 14.90 15.01
C TRP A 356 -30.33 14.59 15.05
N PHE A 357 -30.75 13.70 15.95
CA PHE A 357 -32.16 13.36 16.12
C PHE A 357 -32.97 14.53 16.63
N LEU A 358 -32.42 15.35 17.54
CA LEU A 358 -33.05 16.57 17.97
C LEU A 358 -33.22 17.58 16.83
N TYR A 359 -32.19 17.78 16.03
CA TYR A 359 -32.25 18.63 14.86
C TYR A 359 -33.33 18.16 13.87
N CYS A 360 -33.30 16.89 13.49
CA CYS A 360 -34.29 16.33 12.58
C CYS A 360 -35.75 16.52 13.08
N ARG A 361 -35.99 16.26 14.35
CA ARG A 361 -37.34 16.48 14.95
C ARG A 361 -37.77 17.94 14.87
N LYS A 362 -36.86 18.87 15.16
CA LYS A 362 -37.15 20.31 15.07
C LYS A 362 -37.39 20.76 13.63
N ALA A 363 -36.71 20.19 12.68
CA ALA A 363 -36.80 20.50 11.25
C ALA A 363 -37.94 19.73 10.54
N GLY A 364 -38.71 18.88 11.24
CA GLY A 364 -39.76 18.06 10.64
C GLY A 364 -39.24 16.96 9.71
N ILE A 365 -37.98 16.58 9.83
CA ILE A 365 -37.37 15.51 9.03
C ILE A 365 -37.74 14.15 9.63
N PRO A 366 -38.35 13.23 8.87
CA PRO A 366 -38.67 11.90 9.34
C PRO A 366 -37.46 11.11 9.80
N LEU A 367 -37.57 10.45 10.95
CA LEU A 367 -36.54 9.57 11.48
C LEU A 367 -36.97 8.12 11.32
N GLY A 368 -36.11 7.30 10.69
CA GLY A 368 -36.30 5.86 10.60
C GLY A 368 -35.97 5.14 11.91
N PRO A 369 -36.40 3.85 12.04
CA PRO A 369 -36.19 3.06 13.25
C PRO A 369 -34.72 2.58 13.38
N GLY A 370 -33.86 2.90 12.42
CA GLY A 370 -32.51 2.39 12.31
C GLY A 370 -32.43 1.14 11.43
N ARG A 371 -31.19 0.63 11.32
CA ARG A 371 -30.88 -0.57 10.55
C ARG A 371 -30.32 -1.61 11.53
N GLY A 372 -31.00 -2.68 11.71
CA GLY A 372 -30.59 -3.77 12.55
C GLY A 372 -30.44 -5.09 11.79
#